data_cce52545546cf43e241ee9186eb35391
#
_entry.id   cce52545546cf43e241ee9186eb35391
#
_cell.length_a   1.000
_cell.length_b   1.000
_cell.length_c   1.000
_cell.angle_alpha   90.00
_cell.angle_beta   90.00
_cell.angle_gamma   90.00
#
_symmetry.space_group_name_H-M   'P 1'
#
loop_
_entity.id
_entity.type
_entity.pdbx_description
1 polymer ?
#
loop_
_entity_poly.entity_id
_entity_poly.type
_entity_poly.pdbx_seq_one_letter_code
_entity_poly.pdbx_strand_id
1 'polypeptide(L)'
;QPTEGQVLYNGQDVWAENYNRRALRSEVGLVFQYPEHQLFEESVIKDVCFGPLNQGCTKEQAIEKAKEALQLVGVREELYEKTPFELSGGQKRRVAIAGVLAMNPEILILDEPTAGLDPAGRDKILNRLKELREKKGIGIVLVSHSMEDVANYAERIIVMNKGQVMYDDAPHNVFKHYKKLEQIGLAAPQITYIMHQLKEDGLDVDENIINLEEAKESILKSLGR
;
A
#
# COMPACT_ATOMS: atom_id res chain seq x y z
N GLN A 1 7.94 -20.20 9.58
CA GLN A 1 9.18 -20.69 8.95
C GLN A 1 8.81 -21.31 7.60
N PRO A 2 9.53 -20.99 6.50
CA PRO A 2 9.26 -21.62 5.21
C PRO A 2 9.52 -23.14 5.31
N THR A 3 8.76 -23.92 4.55
CA THR A 3 8.93 -25.38 4.48
C THR A 3 10.19 -25.73 3.67
N GLU A 4 10.45 -24.94 2.63
CA GLU A 4 11.64 -25.02 1.77
C GLU A 4 12.04 -23.62 1.32
N GLY A 5 13.29 -23.45 0.89
CA GLY A 5 13.84 -22.18 0.43
C GLY A 5 14.25 -21.24 1.57
N GLN A 6 14.51 -19.99 1.23
CA GLN A 6 15.01 -18.96 2.14
C GLN A 6 14.21 -17.67 1.98
N VAL A 7 14.07 -16.93 3.08
CA VAL A 7 13.56 -15.54 3.06
C VAL A 7 14.73 -14.64 3.40
N LEU A 8 15.17 -13.85 2.44
CA LEU A 8 16.34 -12.99 2.58
C LEU A 8 15.95 -11.54 2.82
N TYR A 9 16.59 -10.91 3.81
CA TYR A 9 16.58 -9.46 4.02
C TYR A 9 18.02 -8.96 4.03
N ASN A 10 18.33 -8.01 3.16
CA ASN A 10 19.71 -7.53 2.95
C ASN A 10 20.73 -8.67 2.74
N GLY A 11 20.33 -9.72 2.01
CA GLY A 11 21.16 -10.88 1.68
C GLY A 11 21.33 -11.89 2.83
N GLN A 12 20.69 -11.69 3.96
CA GLN A 12 20.75 -12.59 5.13
C GLN A 12 19.42 -13.34 5.29
N ASP A 13 19.50 -14.65 5.56
CA ASP A 13 18.30 -15.44 5.82
C ASP A 13 17.70 -15.05 7.18
N VAL A 14 16.47 -14.54 7.17
CA VAL A 14 15.74 -14.12 8.37
C VAL A 14 15.40 -15.28 9.32
N TRP A 15 15.53 -16.51 8.85
CA TRP A 15 15.30 -17.72 9.64
C TRP A 15 16.61 -18.37 10.14
N ALA A 16 17.77 -17.80 9.80
CA ALA A 16 19.04 -18.26 10.35
C ALA A 16 19.03 -18.18 11.90
N GLU A 17 19.73 -19.10 12.53
CA GLU A 17 19.71 -19.27 13.99
C GLU A 17 20.15 -18.01 14.74
N ASN A 18 21.14 -17.28 14.21
CA ASN A 18 21.70 -16.07 14.80
C ASN A 18 21.11 -14.77 14.25
N TYR A 19 20.01 -14.82 13.45
CA TYR A 19 19.43 -13.63 12.86
C TYR A 19 18.64 -12.81 13.88
N ASN A 20 18.86 -11.49 13.93
CA ASN A 20 18.18 -10.57 14.85
C ASN A 20 16.77 -10.20 14.33
N ARG A 21 15.78 -11.07 14.59
CA ARG A 21 14.38 -10.83 14.18
C ARG A 21 13.72 -9.65 14.88
N ARG A 22 14.29 -9.17 16.01
CA ARG A 22 13.77 -7.97 16.67
C ARG A 22 14.14 -6.72 15.86
N ALA A 23 15.37 -6.66 15.35
CA ALA A 23 15.79 -5.59 14.43
C ALA A 23 14.93 -5.59 13.16
N LEU A 24 14.74 -6.76 12.54
CA LEU A 24 13.86 -6.88 11.34
C LEU A 24 12.46 -6.30 11.56
N ARG A 25 11.84 -6.57 12.72
CA ARG A 25 10.50 -6.03 13.04
C ARG A 25 10.49 -4.52 13.25
N SER A 26 11.63 -3.91 13.47
CA SER A 26 11.75 -2.45 13.55
C SER A 26 11.95 -1.84 12.17
N GLU A 27 12.59 -2.56 11.25
CA GLU A 27 12.91 -2.11 9.90
C GLU A 27 11.79 -2.40 8.90
N VAL A 28 11.03 -3.50 9.10
CA VAL A 28 9.92 -3.92 8.23
C VAL A 28 8.61 -3.83 9.00
N GLY A 29 7.80 -2.83 8.66
CA GLY A 29 6.45 -2.66 9.17
C GLY A 29 5.45 -3.48 8.35
N LEU A 30 4.53 -4.17 9.02
CA LEU A 30 3.47 -4.95 8.40
C LEU A 30 2.10 -4.46 8.87
N VAL A 31 1.25 -4.08 7.93
CA VAL A 31 -0.15 -3.71 8.15
C VAL A 31 -1.01 -4.81 7.54
N PHE A 32 -1.69 -5.58 8.37
CA PHE A 32 -2.57 -6.66 7.92
C PHE A 32 -3.90 -6.14 7.37
N GLN A 33 -4.61 -7.00 6.68
CA GLN A 33 -5.98 -6.73 6.25
C GLN A 33 -6.88 -6.42 7.46
N TYR A 34 -7.73 -5.38 7.35
CA TYR A 34 -8.55 -4.84 8.46
C TYR A 34 -7.74 -4.45 9.70
N PRO A 35 -6.73 -3.60 9.57
CA PRO A 35 -5.81 -3.29 10.66
C PRO A 35 -6.49 -2.56 11.83
N GLU A 36 -7.67 -1.99 11.60
CA GLU A 36 -8.52 -1.36 12.61
C GLU A 36 -8.98 -2.31 13.72
N HIS A 37 -8.95 -3.62 13.49
CA HIS A 37 -9.26 -4.62 14.52
C HIS A 37 -8.12 -4.87 15.51
N GLN A 38 -6.94 -4.29 15.22
CA GLN A 38 -5.76 -4.44 16.08
C GLN A 38 -5.64 -3.31 17.12
N LEU A 39 -6.53 -2.31 17.07
CA LEU A 39 -6.56 -1.22 18.05
C LEU A 39 -7.16 -1.71 19.37
N PHE A 40 -6.46 -1.49 20.48
CA PHE A 40 -6.84 -2.05 21.79
C PHE A 40 -6.64 -1.10 22.96
N GLU A 41 -5.94 0.01 22.79
CA GLU A 41 -5.64 0.96 23.85
C GLU A 41 -6.82 1.88 24.20
N GLU A 42 -6.72 2.54 25.35
CA GLU A 42 -7.74 3.46 25.83
C GLU A 42 -7.90 4.71 24.97
N SER A 43 -6.81 5.15 24.31
CA SER A 43 -6.83 6.31 23.43
C SER A 43 -5.96 6.09 22.19
N VAL A 44 -6.28 6.82 21.12
CA VAL A 44 -5.57 6.82 19.84
C VAL A 44 -4.08 7.04 20.03
N ILE A 45 -3.70 8.05 20.81
CA ILE A 45 -2.29 8.37 21.02
C ILE A 45 -1.55 7.23 21.74
N LYS A 46 -2.18 6.60 22.74
CA LYS A 46 -1.59 5.47 23.46
C LYS A 46 -1.39 4.27 22.54
N ASP A 47 -2.36 3.99 21.68
CA ASP A 47 -2.28 2.88 20.72
C ASP A 47 -1.09 3.06 19.76
N VAL A 48 -0.93 4.26 19.22
CA VAL A 48 0.20 4.57 18.32
C VAL A 48 1.54 4.61 19.05
N CYS A 49 1.58 4.93 20.34
CA CYS A 49 2.80 4.89 21.16
C CYS A 49 3.29 3.46 21.45
N PHE A 50 2.44 2.46 21.33
CA PHE A 50 2.75 1.07 21.72
C PHE A 50 3.98 0.51 20.99
N GLY A 51 4.06 0.71 19.67
CA GLY A 51 5.20 0.28 18.86
C GLY A 51 6.53 0.91 19.31
N PRO A 52 6.66 2.24 19.34
CA PRO A 52 7.85 2.93 19.80
C PRO A 52 8.28 2.57 21.22
N LEU A 53 7.34 2.41 22.16
CA LEU A 53 7.65 1.98 23.54
C LEU A 53 8.27 0.58 23.55
N ASN A 54 7.78 -0.36 22.74
CA ASN A 54 8.35 -1.70 22.61
C ASN A 54 9.73 -1.70 21.94
N GLN A 55 10.05 -0.66 21.16
CA GLN A 55 11.40 -0.44 20.62
C GLN A 55 12.36 0.15 21.67
N GLY A 56 11.86 0.53 22.86
CA GLY A 56 12.67 1.09 23.94
C GLY A 56 12.74 2.62 23.98
N CYS A 57 11.86 3.31 23.24
CA CYS A 57 11.73 4.77 23.34
C CYS A 57 11.22 5.17 24.75
N THR A 58 11.62 6.37 25.23
CA THR A 58 10.96 6.97 26.39
C THR A 58 9.52 7.34 26.06
N LYS A 59 8.70 7.63 27.08
CA LYS A 59 7.31 8.04 26.87
C LYS A 59 7.22 9.32 26.02
N GLU A 60 8.08 10.28 26.26
CA GLU A 60 8.16 11.54 25.54
C GLU A 60 8.49 11.31 24.07
N GLN A 61 9.51 10.50 23.80
CA GLN A 61 9.90 10.13 22.44
C GLN A 61 8.79 9.35 21.70
N ALA A 62 8.09 8.45 22.39
CA ALA A 62 6.98 7.70 21.80
C ALA A 62 5.81 8.60 21.44
N ILE A 63 5.47 9.58 22.30
CA ILE A 63 4.41 10.56 22.02
C ILE A 63 4.78 11.44 20.82
N GLU A 64 6.02 11.90 20.72
CA GLU A 64 6.48 12.70 19.59
C GLU A 64 6.36 11.93 18.26
N LYS A 65 6.89 10.71 18.21
CA LYS A 65 6.77 9.82 17.05
C LYS A 65 5.32 9.49 16.70
N ALA A 66 4.48 9.25 17.70
CA ALA A 66 3.07 8.97 17.51
C ALA A 66 2.33 10.17 16.90
N LYS A 67 2.56 11.38 17.40
CA LYS A 67 1.99 12.61 16.85
C LYS A 67 2.41 12.84 15.41
N GLU A 68 3.70 12.67 15.10
CA GLU A 68 4.21 12.77 13.72
C GLU A 68 3.52 11.74 12.81
N ALA A 69 3.44 10.47 13.22
CA ALA A 69 2.80 9.43 12.43
C ALA A 69 1.29 9.69 12.21
N LEU A 70 0.57 10.15 13.23
CA LEU A 70 -0.85 10.51 13.13
C LEU A 70 -1.08 11.68 12.17
N GLN A 71 -0.23 12.71 12.20
CA GLN A 71 -0.28 13.82 11.26
C GLN A 71 -0.01 13.35 9.82
N LEU A 72 0.98 12.48 9.62
CA LEU A 72 1.34 11.92 8.32
C LEU A 72 0.15 11.19 7.66
N VAL A 73 -0.65 10.46 8.43
CA VAL A 73 -1.85 9.77 7.90
C VAL A 73 -3.11 10.64 7.93
N GLY A 74 -3.01 11.91 8.35
CA GLY A 74 -4.10 12.87 8.34
C GLY A 74 -5.18 12.61 9.42
N VAL A 75 -4.77 12.14 10.59
CA VAL A 75 -5.62 12.09 11.79
C VAL A 75 -5.52 13.43 12.52
N ARG A 76 -6.67 14.04 12.83
CA ARG A 76 -6.73 15.35 13.49
C ARG A 76 -6.40 15.24 14.97
N GLU A 77 -5.72 16.24 15.54
CA GLU A 77 -5.28 16.25 16.95
C GLU A 77 -6.42 16.08 17.96
N GLU A 78 -7.61 16.60 17.66
CA GLU A 78 -8.81 16.46 18.48
C GLU A 78 -9.25 15.00 18.72
N LEU A 79 -8.70 14.06 17.92
CA LEU A 79 -8.99 12.63 18.02
C LEU A 79 -7.95 11.87 18.84
N TYR A 80 -6.81 12.48 19.21
CA TYR A 80 -5.70 11.76 19.84
C TYR A 80 -6.05 11.18 21.21
N GLU A 81 -6.84 11.90 22.00
CA GLU A 81 -7.28 11.45 23.32
C GLU A 81 -8.59 10.66 23.30
N LYS A 82 -9.24 10.54 22.14
CA LYS A 82 -10.45 9.73 22.01
C LYS A 82 -10.11 8.24 22.01
N THR A 83 -11.08 7.46 22.47
CA THR A 83 -10.95 6.00 22.34
C THR A 83 -11.06 5.59 20.86
N PRO A 84 -10.26 4.61 20.39
CA PRO A 84 -10.38 4.10 19.02
C PRO A 84 -11.80 3.66 18.66
N PHE A 85 -12.61 3.23 19.63
CA PHE A 85 -13.97 2.76 19.38
C PHE A 85 -14.95 3.83 18.92
N GLU A 86 -14.66 5.12 19.21
CA GLU A 86 -15.47 6.26 18.75
C GLU A 86 -15.16 6.71 17.32
N LEU A 87 -14.13 6.14 16.71
CA LEU A 87 -13.69 6.52 15.38
C LEU A 87 -14.49 5.80 14.28
N SER A 88 -14.63 6.46 13.11
CA SER A 88 -15.10 5.78 11.90
C SER A 88 -14.09 4.72 11.43
N GLY A 89 -14.53 3.73 10.63
CA GLY A 89 -13.66 2.68 10.12
C GLY A 89 -12.42 3.24 9.39
N GLY A 90 -12.59 4.23 8.53
CA GLY A 90 -11.46 4.87 7.84
C GLY A 90 -10.54 5.66 8.77
N GLN A 91 -11.04 6.22 9.89
CA GLN A 91 -10.20 6.84 10.92
C GLN A 91 -9.40 5.77 11.68
N LYS A 92 -10.05 4.70 12.13
CA LYS A 92 -9.39 3.56 12.80
C LYS A 92 -8.26 3.00 11.94
N ARG A 93 -8.51 2.79 10.64
CA ARG A 93 -7.51 2.29 9.70
C ARG A 93 -6.29 3.20 9.61
N ARG A 94 -6.49 4.51 9.52
CA ARG A 94 -5.38 5.47 9.54
C ARG A 94 -4.60 5.43 10.85
N VAL A 95 -5.27 5.30 11.99
CA VAL A 95 -4.62 5.13 13.30
C VAL A 95 -3.78 3.86 13.33
N ALA A 96 -4.28 2.73 12.85
CA ALA A 96 -3.55 1.47 12.80
C ALA A 96 -2.30 1.56 11.90
N ILE A 97 -2.42 2.22 10.72
CA ILE A 97 -1.26 2.50 9.86
C ILE A 97 -0.26 3.42 10.59
N ALA A 98 -0.73 4.45 11.32
CA ALA A 98 0.13 5.32 12.09
C ALA A 98 0.90 4.55 13.18
N GLY A 99 0.28 3.57 13.83
CA GLY A 99 0.94 2.71 14.83
C GLY A 99 2.16 1.97 14.26
N VAL A 100 2.09 1.52 13.01
CA VAL A 100 3.22 0.90 12.33
C VAL A 100 4.24 1.95 11.89
N LEU A 101 3.78 3.08 11.34
CA LEU A 101 4.67 4.17 10.88
C LEU A 101 5.44 4.84 12.02
N ALA A 102 4.88 4.91 13.23
CA ALA A 102 5.53 5.48 14.41
C ALA A 102 6.82 4.71 14.80
N MET A 103 6.94 3.45 14.38
CA MET A 103 8.15 2.66 14.54
C MET A 103 9.27 3.06 13.55
N ASN A 104 8.97 3.95 12.61
CA ASN A 104 9.88 4.45 11.56
C ASN A 104 10.51 3.31 10.72
N PRO A 105 9.71 2.44 10.10
CA PRO A 105 10.22 1.33 9.30
C PRO A 105 10.90 1.82 8.01
N GLU A 106 11.86 1.04 7.49
CA GLU A 106 12.47 1.25 6.17
C GLU A 106 11.56 0.73 5.05
N ILE A 107 10.82 -0.35 5.33
CA ILE A 107 9.87 -0.98 4.41
C ILE A 107 8.52 -1.10 5.10
N LEU A 108 7.46 -0.68 4.40
CA LEU A 108 6.08 -0.83 4.84
C LEU A 108 5.34 -1.78 3.90
N ILE A 109 4.91 -2.92 4.43
CA ILE A 109 4.09 -3.90 3.72
C ILE A 109 2.64 -3.69 4.15
N LEU A 110 1.74 -3.51 3.18
CA LEU A 110 0.31 -3.31 3.42
C LEU A 110 -0.48 -4.38 2.67
N ASP A 111 -1.26 -5.14 3.43
CA ASP A 111 -2.13 -6.17 2.88
C ASP A 111 -3.57 -5.62 2.80
N GLU A 112 -4.05 -5.37 1.58
CA GLU A 112 -5.38 -4.83 1.27
C GLU A 112 -5.76 -3.59 2.10
N PRO A 113 -4.92 -2.54 2.17
CA PRO A 113 -5.14 -1.41 3.08
C PRO A 113 -6.38 -0.58 2.75
N THR A 114 -6.94 -0.75 1.56
CA THR A 114 -8.11 0.00 1.06
C THR A 114 -9.40 -0.82 1.06
N ALA A 115 -9.35 -2.11 1.43
CA ALA A 115 -10.52 -2.98 1.43
C ALA A 115 -11.67 -2.42 2.28
N GLY A 116 -12.87 -2.35 1.72
CA GLY A 116 -14.08 -1.89 2.43
C GLY A 116 -14.15 -0.37 2.68
N LEU A 117 -13.25 0.42 2.11
CA LEU A 117 -13.35 1.88 2.13
C LEU A 117 -14.17 2.39 0.94
N ASP A 118 -14.80 3.54 1.14
CA ASP A 118 -15.36 4.33 0.05
C ASP A 118 -14.23 4.88 -0.86
N PRO A 119 -14.53 5.26 -2.11
CA PRO A 119 -13.52 5.74 -3.06
C PRO A 119 -12.67 6.91 -2.50
N ALA A 120 -13.30 7.87 -1.83
CA ALA A 120 -12.60 9.02 -1.27
C ALA A 120 -11.66 8.64 -0.10
N GLY A 121 -12.06 7.67 0.72
CA GLY A 121 -11.23 7.11 1.78
C GLY A 121 -10.03 6.33 1.23
N ARG A 122 -10.26 5.55 0.18
CA ARG A 122 -9.23 4.82 -0.57
C ARG A 122 -8.16 5.75 -1.12
N ASP A 123 -8.58 6.74 -1.90
CA ASP A 123 -7.67 7.71 -2.53
C ASP A 123 -6.85 8.48 -1.49
N LYS A 124 -7.47 8.86 -0.36
CA LYS A 124 -6.76 9.52 0.74
C LYS A 124 -5.62 8.67 1.29
N ILE A 125 -5.85 7.37 1.51
CA ILE A 125 -4.81 6.48 2.05
C ILE A 125 -3.69 6.29 1.01
N LEU A 126 -4.02 5.98 -0.24
CA LEU A 126 -3.02 5.72 -1.28
C LEU A 126 -2.18 6.96 -1.59
N ASN A 127 -2.81 8.14 -1.69
CA ASN A 127 -2.07 9.39 -1.87
C ASN A 127 -1.14 9.69 -0.68
N ARG A 128 -1.56 9.41 0.56
CA ARG A 128 -0.68 9.55 1.72
C ARG A 128 0.50 8.58 1.71
N LEU A 129 0.28 7.34 1.28
CA LEU A 129 1.36 6.36 1.11
C LEU A 129 2.37 6.83 0.04
N LYS A 130 1.88 7.36 -1.09
CA LYS A 130 2.71 7.96 -2.13
C LYS A 130 3.54 9.13 -1.58
N GLU A 131 2.91 10.08 -0.88
CA GLU A 131 3.62 11.20 -0.23
C GLU A 131 4.69 10.72 0.77
N LEU A 132 4.40 9.68 1.55
CA LEU A 132 5.35 9.10 2.51
C LEU A 132 6.58 8.53 1.80
N ARG A 133 6.36 7.78 0.71
CA ARG A 133 7.44 7.25 -0.10
C ARG A 133 8.32 8.37 -0.67
N GLU A 134 7.70 9.39 -1.26
CA GLU A 134 8.40 10.52 -1.87
C GLU A 134 9.18 11.36 -0.84
N LYS A 135 8.61 11.62 0.35
CA LYS A 135 9.20 12.48 1.38
C LYS A 135 10.20 11.78 2.28
N LYS A 136 9.94 10.51 2.63
CA LYS A 136 10.75 9.75 3.61
C LYS A 136 11.59 8.64 2.98
N GLY A 137 11.42 8.34 1.69
CA GLY A 137 12.15 7.26 1.02
C GLY A 137 11.80 5.86 1.51
N ILE A 138 10.65 5.68 2.16
CA ILE A 138 10.20 4.38 2.67
C ILE A 138 9.86 3.47 1.50
N GLY A 139 10.37 2.24 1.48
CA GLY A 139 9.94 1.21 0.55
C GLY A 139 8.51 0.78 0.85
N ILE A 140 7.62 0.77 -0.15
CA ILE A 140 6.22 0.36 0.03
C ILE A 140 5.95 -0.88 -0.79
N VAL A 141 5.44 -1.94 -0.14
CA VAL A 141 4.92 -3.14 -0.78
C VAL A 141 3.42 -3.18 -0.55
N LEU A 142 2.65 -3.02 -1.61
CA LEU A 142 1.20 -3.04 -1.59
C LEU A 142 0.69 -4.38 -2.13
N VAL A 143 0.00 -5.15 -1.30
CA VAL A 143 -0.77 -6.31 -1.74
C VAL A 143 -2.19 -5.83 -2.01
N SER A 144 -2.66 -5.97 -3.24
CA SER A 144 -4.00 -5.52 -3.64
C SER A 144 -4.56 -6.35 -4.79
N HIS A 145 -5.88 -6.47 -4.84
CA HIS A 145 -6.63 -7.00 -5.97
C HIS A 145 -7.32 -5.88 -6.79
N SER A 146 -7.13 -4.62 -6.41
CA SER A 146 -7.61 -3.46 -7.19
C SER A 146 -6.60 -3.11 -8.27
N MET A 147 -6.92 -3.44 -9.50
CA MET A 147 -6.03 -3.18 -10.63
C MET A 147 -5.87 -1.69 -10.91
N GLU A 148 -6.89 -0.88 -10.63
CA GLU A 148 -6.82 0.57 -10.70
C GLU A 148 -5.81 1.15 -9.71
N ASP A 149 -5.81 0.66 -8.46
CA ASP A 149 -4.84 1.11 -7.46
C ASP A 149 -3.41 0.75 -7.88
N VAL A 150 -3.24 -0.50 -8.32
CA VAL A 150 -1.92 -0.98 -8.78
C VAL A 150 -1.44 -0.19 -9.99
N ALA A 151 -2.31 0.09 -10.97
CA ALA A 151 -1.96 0.88 -12.16
C ALA A 151 -1.55 2.33 -11.83
N ASN A 152 -2.21 2.95 -10.84
CA ASN A 152 -2.00 4.36 -10.51
C ASN A 152 -0.85 4.60 -9.52
N TYR A 153 -0.52 3.62 -8.67
CA TYR A 153 0.39 3.84 -7.55
C TYR A 153 1.64 2.96 -7.55
N ALA A 154 1.65 1.82 -8.26
CA ALA A 154 2.81 0.94 -8.32
C ALA A 154 3.80 1.36 -9.42
N GLU A 155 5.08 1.19 -9.15
CA GLU A 155 6.16 1.33 -10.16
C GLU A 155 6.62 -0.03 -10.68
N ARG A 156 6.39 -1.08 -9.92
CA ARG A 156 6.71 -2.47 -10.23
C ARG A 156 5.59 -3.37 -9.74
N ILE A 157 5.18 -4.33 -10.55
CA ILE A 157 4.15 -5.30 -10.23
C ILE A 157 4.75 -6.69 -10.24
N ILE A 158 4.50 -7.45 -9.17
CA ILE A 158 4.78 -8.87 -9.10
C ILE A 158 3.44 -9.60 -9.11
N VAL A 159 3.14 -10.32 -10.18
CA VAL A 159 1.93 -11.13 -10.30
C VAL A 159 2.23 -12.55 -9.85
N MET A 160 1.52 -13.00 -8.82
CA MET A 160 1.61 -14.35 -8.27
C MET A 160 0.46 -15.23 -8.80
N ASN A 161 0.78 -16.43 -9.28
CA ASN A 161 -0.21 -17.42 -9.63
C ASN A 161 0.23 -18.80 -9.17
N LYS A 162 -0.59 -19.50 -8.39
CA LYS A 162 -0.33 -20.84 -7.84
C LYS A 162 1.04 -20.96 -7.18
N GLY A 163 1.44 -19.95 -6.40
CA GLY A 163 2.71 -19.92 -5.67
C GLY A 163 3.95 -19.60 -6.53
N GLN A 164 3.77 -19.25 -7.81
CA GLN A 164 4.86 -18.89 -8.71
C GLN A 164 4.73 -17.43 -9.18
N VAL A 165 5.85 -16.76 -9.40
CA VAL A 165 5.88 -15.46 -10.04
C VAL A 165 5.59 -15.63 -11.53
N MET A 166 4.50 -15.06 -12.00
CA MET A 166 4.09 -15.10 -13.41
C MET A 166 4.63 -13.87 -14.18
N TYR A 167 4.57 -12.71 -13.57
CA TYR A 167 5.13 -11.45 -14.09
C TYR A 167 5.84 -10.71 -12.97
N ASP A 168 6.90 -9.98 -13.34
CA ASP A 168 7.64 -9.08 -12.49
C ASP A 168 8.19 -7.95 -13.38
N ASP A 169 7.40 -6.87 -13.52
CA ASP A 169 7.72 -5.78 -14.46
C ASP A 169 6.98 -4.48 -14.08
N ALA A 170 7.23 -3.42 -14.85
CA ALA A 170 6.49 -2.17 -14.77
C ALA A 170 5.00 -2.37 -15.13
N PRO A 171 4.08 -1.57 -14.56
CA PRO A 171 2.63 -1.72 -14.76
C PRO A 171 2.21 -1.82 -16.22
N HIS A 172 2.66 -0.93 -17.09
CA HIS A 172 2.35 -0.96 -18.52
C HIS A 172 2.73 -2.29 -19.17
N ASN A 173 3.88 -2.86 -18.83
CA ASN A 173 4.32 -4.14 -19.39
C ASN A 173 3.46 -5.31 -18.89
N VAL A 174 3.06 -5.30 -17.63
CA VAL A 174 2.20 -6.34 -17.06
C VAL A 174 0.80 -6.29 -17.69
N PHE A 175 0.20 -5.09 -17.77
CA PHE A 175 -1.18 -4.95 -18.28
C PHE A 175 -1.32 -5.15 -19.79
N LYS A 176 -0.23 -5.08 -20.58
CA LYS A 176 -0.24 -5.58 -21.97
C LYS A 176 -0.70 -7.03 -22.10
N HIS A 177 -0.53 -7.80 -21.05
CA HIS A 177 -0.91 -9.22 -21.00
C HIS A 177 -2.31 -9.43 -20.40
N TYR A 178 -3.22 -8.44 -20.46
CA TYR A 178 -4.52 -8.47 -19.80
C TYR A 178 -5.33 -9.74 -20.08
N LYS A 179 -5.33 -10.28 -21.33
CA LYS A 179 -6.01 -11.54 -21.69
C LYS A 179 -5.47 -12.75 -20.92
N LYS A 180 -4.16 -12.77 -20.59
CA LYS A 180 -3.57 -13.81 -19.76
C LYS A 180 -3.85 -13.61 -18.27
N LEU A 181 -3.94 -12.34 -17.81
CA LEU A 181 -4.34 -12.02 -16.46
C LEU A 181 -5.77 -12.48 -16.20
N GLU A 182 -6.69 -12.27 -17.14
CA GLU A 182 -8.08 -12.76 -17.06
C GLU A 182 -8.17 -14.29 -16.92
N GLN A 183 -7.32 -15.05 -17.62
CA GLN A 183 -7.30 -16.50 -17.53
C GLN A 183 -6.94 -17.02 -16.12
N ILE A 184 -6.28 -16.20 -15.31
CA ILE A 184 -5.95 -16.51 -13.91
C ILE A 184 -6.85 -15.79 -12.90
N GLY A 185 -7.93 -15.13 -13.37
CA GLY A 185 -8.92 -14.44 -12.54
C GLY A 185 -8.54 -13.02 -12.11
N LEU A 186 -7.52 -12.42 -12.73
CA LEU A 186 -7.15 -11.02 -12.52
C LEU A 186 -7.67 -10.18 -13.70
N ALA A 187 -8.31 -9.05 -13.39
CA ALA A 187 -8.70 -8.07 -14.41
C ALA A 187 -7.50 -7.17 -14.78
N ALA A 188 -7.65 -6.34 -15.82
CA ALA A 188 -6.85 -5.14 -16.03
C ALA A 188 -7.66 -3.92 -15.57
N PRO A 189 -7.05 -2.72 -15.48
CA PRO A 189 -7.80 -1.48 -15.30
C PRO A 189 -8.88 -1.31 -16.36
N GLN A 190 -10.06 -0.81 -16.01
CA GLN A 190 -11.17 -0.64 -16.95
C GLN A 190 -10.78 0.18 -18.18
N ILE A 191 -9.93 1.18 -17.97
CA ILE A 191 -9.47 2.04 -19.06
C ILE A 191 -8.66 1.27 -20.11
N THR A 192 -7.94 0.22 -19.74
CA THR A 192 -7.21 -0.63 -20.69
C THR A 192 -8.15 -1.28 -21.69
N TYR A 193 -9.29 -1.80 -21.25
CA TYR A 193 -10.32 -2.37 -22.15
C TYR A 193 -10.92 -1.32 -23.09
N ILE A 194 -11.21 -0.13 -22.56
CA ILE A 194 -11.74 0.98 -23.35
C ILE A 194 -10.76 1.39 -24.45
N MET A 195 -9.47 1.52 -24.13
CA MET A 195 -8.46 1.93 -25.10
C MET A 195 -8.27 0.88 -26.21
N HIS A 196 -8.27 -0.42 -25.86
CA HIS A 196 -8.27 -1.49 -26.86
C HIS A 196 -9.49 -1.43 -27.78
N GLN A 197 -10.71 -1.22 -27.23
CA GLN A 197 -11.93 -1.12 -28.02
C GLN A 197 -11.88 0.09 -28.96
N LEU A 198 -11.46 1.25 -28.49
CA LEU A 198 -11.31 2.46 -29.32
C LEU A 198 -10.32 2.22 -30.46
N LYS A 199 -9.24 1.49 -30.23
CA LYS A 199 -8.27 1.13 -31.27
C LYS A 199 -8.89 0.18 -32.30
N GLU A 200 -9.64 -0.83 -31.86
CA GLU A 200 -10.37 -1.75 -32.75
C GLU A 200 -11.45 -1.00 -33.58
N ASP A 201 -12.08 0.01 -33.01
CA ASP A 201 -13.07 0.87 -33.68
C ASP A 201 -12.42 1.88 -34.66
N GLY A 202 -11.09 1.88 -34.78
CA GLY A 202 -10.33 2.64 -35.76
C GLY A 202 -9.83 4.02 -35.30
N LEU A 203 -9.92 4.34 -34.00
CA LEU A 203 -9.27 5.55 -33.47
C LEU A 203 -7.77 5.34 -33.37
N ASP A 204 -7.01 6.39 -33.66
CA ASP A 204 -5.55 6.38 -33.53
C ASP A 204 -5.15 6.70 -32.09
N VAL A 205 -5.36 5.74 -31.18
CA VAL A 205 -5.03 5.82 -29.75
C VAL A 205 -4.00 4.77 -29.37
N ASP A 206 -3.27 5.04 -28.28
CA ASP A 206 -2.35 4.05 -27.68
C ASP A 206 -3.15 3.04 -26.86
N GLU A 207 -3.06 1.76 -27.20
CA GLU A 207 -3.74 0.66 -26.53
C GLU A 207 -3.06 0.22 -25.23
N ASN A 208 -1.81 0.68 -24.97
CA ASN A 208 -1.05 0.29 -23.79
C ASN A 208 -1.31 1.20 -22.56
N ILE A 209 -2.34 2.01 -22.62
CA ILE A 209 -2.73 2.93 -21.56
C ILE A 209 -3.41 2.18 -20.41
N ILE A 210 -3.05 2.55 -19.18
CA ILE A 210 -3.51 1.87 -17.96
C ILE A 210 -4.19 2.81 -16.95
N ASN A 211 -4.19 4.12 -17.18
CA ASN A 211 -4.81 5.11 -16.30
C ASN A 211 -5.61 6.17 -17.09
N LEU A 212 -6.50 6.87 -16.37
CA LEU A 212 -7.45 7.79 -16.97
C LEU A 212 -6.79 9.05 -17.57
N GLU A 213 -5.72 9.56 -16.95
CA GLU A 213 -5.05 10.78 -17.44
C GLU A 213 -4.36 10.54 -18.77
N GLU A 214 -3.61 9.45 -18.89
CA GLU A 214 -3.00 9.04 -20.16
C GLU A 214 -4.05 8.80 -21.26
N ALA A 215 -5.19 8.16 -20.91
CA ALA A 215 -6.26 7.89 -21.84
C ALA A 215 -6.87 9.20 -22.38
N LYS A 216 -7.14 10.14 -21.50
CA LYS A 216 -7.67 11.45 -21.86
C LYS A 216 -6.76 12.16 -22.86
N GLU A 217 -5.45 12.20 -22.60
CA GLU A 217 -4.47 12.83 -23.49
C GLU A 217 -4.44 12.13 -24.85
N SER A 218 -4.40 10.80 -24.89
CA SER A 218 -4.36 10.02 -26.14
C SER A 218 -5.62 10.21 -26.98
N ILE A 219 -6.81 10.21 -26.35
CA ILE A 219 -8.09 10.41 -27.04
C ILE A 219 -8.18 11.84 -27.59
N LEU A 220 -7.84 12.86 -26.80
CA LEU A 220 -7.88 14.25 -27.25
C LEU A 220 -6.94 14.47 -28.44
N LYS A 221 -5.74 13.90 -28.39
CA LYS A 221 -4.78 13.96 -29.50
C LYS A 221 -5.32 13.30 -30.76
N SER A 222 -5.95 12.13 -30.64
CA SER A 222 -6.58 11.43 -31.77
C SER A 222 -7.73 12.23 -32.41
N LEU A 223 -8.43 13.06 -31.63
CA LEU A 223 -9.51 13.92 -32.09
C LEU A 223 -9.04 15.29 -32.58
N GLY A 224 -7.72 15.54 -32.63
CA GLY A 224 -7.15 16.82 -33.08
C GLY A 224 -7.39 17.99 -32.12
N ARG A 225 -7.49 17.69 -30.82
CA ARG A 225 -7.75 18.67 -29.75
C ARG A 225 -6.59 18.73 -28.75
#